data_05f597828032d941ed2728deb0dd0bcf
#
_entry.id   05f597828032d941ed2728deb0dd0bcf
#
_cell.length_a   1.000
_cell.length_b   1.000
_cell.length_c   1.000
_cell.angle_alpha   90.00
_cell.angle_beta   90.00
_cell.angle_gamma   90.00
#
_symmetry.space_group_name_H-M   'P 1'
#
loop_
_entity.id
_entity.type
_entity.pdbx_description
1 polymer ?
#
loop_
_entity_poly.entity_id
_entity_poly.type
_entity_poly.pdbx_seq_one_letter_code
_entity_poly.pdbx_strand_id
1 'polypeptide(L)'
;MNVPYVQLRELTLDDVEDRYQWSLDRDVTKHLVVPNQYPPFTRGDTRIWIEACISRKNGYEQRAIVTEKGIHIGWVDLKNFDKTNKNAELGIAIGNKDYWGKGFGMAALNSMLQIGFSQFELEKIWLRVDEDNTQAKQIYENAGFVCEGLMRNDRLRQGKFIHRYRYSILKEEYESKNNNL
;
A
#
# COMPACT_ATOMS: atom_id res chain seq x y z
N MET A 1 16.94 12.05 -8.73
CA MET A 1 16.49 12.50 -7.39
C MET A 1 16.86 11.42 -6.40
N ASN A 2 17.52 11.76 -5.27
CA ASN A 2 17.80 10.78 -4.24
C ASN A 2 16.49 10.25 -3.66
N VAL A 3 16.33 8.93 -3.64
CA VAL A 3 15.18 8.27 -3.00
C VAL A 3 15.31 8.50 -1.49
N PRO A 4 14.29 9.04 -0.82
CA PRO A 4 14.40 9.31 0.61
C PRO A 4 14.45 8.00 1.40
N TYR A 5 15.13 8.04 2.55
CA TYR A 5 15.14 6.91 3.46
C TYR A 5 13.78 6.75 4.13
N VAL A 6 13.29 5.50 4.21
CA VAL A 6 12.14 5.10 5.00
C VAL A 6 12.47 3.84 5.80
N GLN A 7 11.88 3.74 6.98
CA GLN A 7 11.86 2.51 7.76
C GLN A 7 10.44 1.95 7.76
N LEU A 8 10.32 0.66 7.50
CA LEU A 8 9.07 -0.08 7.70
C LEU A 8 9.12 -0.76 9.07
N ARG A 9 8.27 -0.32 10.00
CA ARG A 9 8.17 -0.93 11.35
C ARG A 9 6.81 -1.57 11.57
N GLU A 10 6.73 -2.44 12.55
CA GLU A 10 5.46 -2.96 13.06
C GLU A 10 4.54 -1.79 13.46
N LEU A 11 3.24 -2.00 13.28
CA LEU A 11 2.24 -1.07 13.81
C LEU A 11 2.21 -1.12 15.34
N THR A 12 1.89 0.00 15.94
CA THR A 12 1.61 0.13 17.38
C THR A 12 0.28 0.83 17.60
N LEU A 13 -0.21 0.82 18.83
CA LEU A 13 -1.45 1.53 19.17
C LEU A 13 -1.30 3.06 19.10
N ASP A 14 -0.08 3.57 19.12
CA ASP A 14 0.19 4.99 18.94
C ASP A 14 -0.13 5.47 17.50
N ASP A 15 -0.17 4.55 16.53
CA ASP A 15 -0.52 4.86 15.14
C ASP A 15 -2.03 5.09 14.94
N VAL A 16 -2.86 4.83 15.93
CA VAL A 16 -4.32 4.97 15.85
C VAL A 16 -4.73 6.40 15.50
N GLU A 17 -4.14 7.38 16.16
CA GLU A 17 -4.54 8.78 15.95
C GLU A 17 -4.17 9.25 14.54
N ASP A 18 -2.95 8.99 14.07
CA ASP A 18 -2.54 9.35 12.71
C ASP A 18 -3.44 8.70 11.66
N ARG A 19 -3.70 7.39 11.79
CA ARG A 19 -4.58 6.65 10.88
C ARG A 19 -6.01 7.19 10.88
N TYR A 20 -6.53 7.53 12.05
CA TYR A 20 -7.86 8.13 12.18
C TYR A 20 -7.90 9.50 11.50
N GLN A 21 -6.93 10.39 11.76
CA GLN A 21 -6.87 11.71 11.15
C GLN A 21 -6.78 11.63 9.62
N TRP A 22 -5.95 10.72 9.08
CA TRP A 22 -5.86 10.51 7.64
C TRP A 22 -7.16 9.98 7.03
N SER A 23 -7.95 9.22 7.78
CA SER A 23 -9.25 8.72 7.30
C SER A 23 -10.29 9.84 7.11
N LEU A 24 -10.13 10.98 7.81
CA LEU A 24 -10.99 12.15 7.68
C LEU A 24 -10.64 13.00 6.44
N ASP A 25 -9.44 12.85 5.90
CA ASP A 25 -9.00 13.63 4.73
C ASP A 25 -9.46 12.94 3.43
N ARG A 26 -10.32 13.63 2.69
CA ARG A 26 -10.89 13.11 1.43
C ARG A 26 -9.86 12.94 0.32
N ASP A 27 -8.78 13.73 0.32
CA ASP A 27 -7.70 13.56 -0.65
C ASP A 27 -6.94 12.28 -0.37
N VAL A 28 -6.67 11.97 0.91
CA VAL A 28 -6.01 10.73 1.32
C VAL A 28 -6.88 9.50 1.02
N THR A 29 -8.19 9.61 1.28
CA THR A 29 -9.11 8.49 1.14
C THR A 29 -9.65 8.29 -0.28
N LYS A 30 -9.41 9.22 -1.20
CA LYS A 30 -9.98 9.23 -2.56
C LYS A 30 -9.86 7.89 -3.28
N HIS A 31 -8.70 7.26 -3.19
CA HIS A 31 -8.39 5.99 -3.85
C HIS A 31 -8.36 4.78 -2.89
N LEU A 32 -8.65 5.00 -1.60
CA LEU A 32 -8.75 3.92 -0.62
C LEU A 32 -10.15 3.30 -0.62
N VAL A 33 -10.22 2.05 -0.19
CA VAL A 33 -11.50 1.38 0.05
C VAL A 33 -11.98 1.78 1.44
N VAL A 34 -12.91 2.74 1.49
CA VAL A 34 -13.50 3.23 2.73
C VAL A 34 -15.04 3.18 2.65
N PRO A 35 -15.74 3.06 3.78
CA PRO A 35 -17.20 3.16 3.82
C PRO A 35 -17.72 4.49 3.23
N ASN A 36 -18.92 4.44 2.65
CA ASN A 36 -19.59 5.62 2.04
C ASN A 36 -20.19 6.60 3.05
N GLN A 37 -19.84 6.48 4.33
CA GLN A 37 -20.26 7.37 5.40
C GLN A 37 -19.15 8.37 5.74
N TYR A 38 -19.48 9.44 6.48
CA TYR A 38 -18.49 10.36 6.99
C TYR A 38 -18.77 10.68 8.47
N PRO A 39 -17.77 10.54 9.37
CA PRO A 39 -16.45 9.97 9.11
C PRO A 39 -16.55 8.51 8.65
N PRO A 40 -15.62 8.04 7.80
CA PRO A 40 -15.66 6.64 7.32
C PRO A 40 -15.40 5.65 8.45
N PHE A 41 -14.61 6.04 9.43
CA PHE A 41 -14.27 5.26 10.62
C PHE A 41 -14.32 6.13 11.87
N THR A 42 -14.62 5.52 13.00
CA THR A 42 -14.38 6.11 14.33
C THR A 42 -12.95 5.79 14.79
N ARG A 43 -12.48 6.47 15.86
CA ARG A 43 -11.22 6.07 16.52
C ARG A 43 -11.27 4.63 17.02
N GLY A 44 -12.43 4.19 17.51
CA GLY A 44 -12.65 2.81 17.94
C GLY A 44 -12.47 1.81 16.80
N ASP A 45 -13.07 2.05 15.64
CA ASP A 45 -12.92 1.21 14.45
C ASP A 45 -11.45 1.15 14.00
N THR A 46 -10.77 2.29 13.99
CA THR A 46 -9.35 2.38 13.63
C THR A 46 -8.48 1.59 14.61
N ARG A 47 -8.77 1.68 15.91
CA ARG A 47 -8.06 0.90 16.94
C ARG A 47 -8.25 -0.60 16.74
N ILE A 48 -9.49 -1.07 16.57
CA ILE A 48 -9.82 -2.48 16.31
C ILE A 48 -9.07 -2.98 15.07
N TRP A 49 -9.04 -2.19 13.99
CA TRP A 49 -8.30 -2.52 12.79
C TRP A 49 -6.80 -2.68 13.05
N ILE A 50 -6.17 -1.72 13.76
CA ILE A 50 -4.75 -1.78 14.08
C ILE A 50 -4.43 -2.97 14.98
N GLU A 51 -5.26 -3.24 16.00
CA GLU A 51 -5.11 -4.44 16.86
C GLU A 51 -5.18 -5.75 16.04
N ALA A 52 -6.08 -5.81 15.06
CA ALA A 52 -6.17 -6.94 14.15
C ALA A 52 -4.93 -7.09 13.25
N CYS A 53 -4.34 -5.98 12.78
CA CYS A 53 -3.09 -6.00 12.02
C CYS A 53 -1.90 -6.44 12.89
N ILE A 54 -1.75 -5.90 14.11
CA ILE A 54 -0.69 -6.26 15.04
C ILE A 54 -0.74 -7.76 15.39
N SER A 55 -1.94 -8.28 15.64
CA SER A 55 -2.13 -9.71 15.92
C SER A 55 -2.15 -10.60 14.69
N ARG A 56 -2.06 -10.03 13.47
CA ARG A 56 -2.15 -10.72 12.18
C ARG A 56 -3.40 -11.58 11.99
N LYS A 57 -4.45 -11.32 12.76
CA LYS A 57 -5.72 -12.04 12.68
C LYS A 57 -6.52 -11.75 11.42
N ASN A 58 -6.28 -10.60 10.79
CA ASN A 58 -6.92 -10.20 9.53
C ASN A 58 -6.18 -10.69 8.27
N GLY A 59 -5.07 -11.43 8.41
CA GLY A 59 -4.28 -11.93 7.29
C GLY A 59 -3.47 -10.86 6.54
N TYR A 60 -3.27 -9.69 7.17
CA TYR A 60 -2.44 -8.62 6.62
C TYR A 60 -1.05 -8.64 7.25
N GLU A 61 -0.03 -8.49 6.41
CA GLU A 61 1.31 -8.10 6.80
C GLU A 61 1.44 -6.59 6.57
N GLN A 62 1.01 -5.79 7.53
CA GLN A 62 0.97 -4.34 7.41
C GLN A 62 2.08 -3.70 8.24
N ARG A 63 2.77 -2.72 7.64
CA ARG A 63 3.86 -1.94 8.25
C ARG A 63 3.54 -0.46 8.24
N ALA A 64 3.94 0.24 9.31
CA ALA A 64 3.99 1.69 9.33
C ALA A 64 5.20 2.18 8.52
N ILE A 65 4.99 3.22 7.73
CA ILE A 65 6.05 3.91 6.99
C ILE A 65 6.53 5.07 7.84
N VAL A 66 7.80 5.07 8.21
CA VAL A 66 8.40 6.09 9.09
C VAL A 66 9.59 6.73 8.40
N THR A 67 9.75 8.03 8.54
CA THR A 67 10.92 8.76 8.02
C THR A 67 12.14 8.50 8.88
N GLU A 68 13.33 8.92 8.41
CA GLU A 68 14.58 8.90 9.18
C GLU A 68 14.46 9.61 10.54
N LYS A 69 13.58 10.61 10.64
CA LYS A 69 13.29 11.35 11.88
C LYS A 69 12.28 10.68 12.80
N GLY A 70 11.85 9.46 12.48
CA GLY A 70 10.84 8.73 13.25
C GLY A 70 9.40 9.19 13.06
N ILE A 71 9.12 10.04 12.05
CA ILE A 71 7.76 10.54 11.80
C ILE A 71 6.97 9.48 11.03
N HIS A 72 5.83 9.05 11.57
CA HIS A 72 4.89 8.17 10.90
C HIS A 72 4.16 8.93 9.78
N ILE A 73 4.22 8.40 8.55
CA ILE A 73 3.72 9.12 7.37
C ILE A 73 2.72 8.32 6.53
N GLY A 74 2.55 7.03 6.81
CA GLY A 74 1.68 6.18 6.02
C GLY A 74 1.81 4.70 6.38
N TRP A 75 1.30 3.86 5.50
CA TRP A 75 1.39 2.40 5.67
C TRP A 75 1.55 1.69 4.32
N VAL A 76 2.09 0.49 4.39
CA VAL A 76 2.18 -0.45 3.28
C VAL A 76 1.84 -1.84 3.79
N ASP A 77 1.16 -2.64 2.98
CA ASP A 77 0.76 -3.99 3.36
C ASP A 77 0.91 -5.01 2.23
N LEU A 78 1.04 -6.27 2.63
CA LEU A 78 0.76 -7.45 1.82
C LEU A 78 -0.46 -8.15 2.41
N LYS A 79 -1.37 -8.59 1.57
CA LYS A 79 -2.62 -9.25 1.93
C LYS A 79 -3.03 -10.26 0.86
N ASN A 80 -4.13 -10.98 1.11
CA ASN A 80 -4.64 -11.98 0.16
C ASN A 80 -3.55 -12.97 -0.28
N PHE A 81 -2.78 -13.45 0.70
CA PHE A 81 -1.71 -14.42 0.45
C PHE A 81 -2.25 -15.72 -0.13
N ASP A 82 -1.80 -16.07 -1.31
CA ASP A 82 -1.97 -17.39 -1.90
C ASP A 82 -0.68 -18.20 -1.71
N LYS A 83 -0.68 -19.05 -0.70
CA LYS A 83 0.51 -19.85 -0.34
C LYS A 83 0.86 -20.88 -1.39
N THR A 84 -0.14 -21.41 -2.10
CA THR A 84 0.06 -22.41 -3.14
C THR A 84 0.73 -21.81 -4.37
N ASN A 85 0.23 -20.64 -4.81
CA ASN A 85 0.75 -19.93 -5.98
C ASN A 85 1.80 -18.87 -5.60
N LYS A 86 2.21 -18.79 -4.32
CA LYS A 86 3.25 -17.89 -3.80
C LYS A 86 3.06 -16.44 -4.25
N ASN A 87 1.87 -15.91 -4.09
CA ASN A 87 1.60 -14.52 -4.43
C ASN A 87 0.80 -13.79 -3.34
N ALA A 88 0.86 -12.46 -3.37
CA ALA A 88 0.09 -11.61 -2.48
C ALA A 88 -0.27 -10.28 -3.15
N GLU A 89 -1.32 -9.63 -2.66
CA GLU A 89 -1.73 -8.28 -3.06
C GLU A 89 -1.03 -7.23 -2.21
N LEU A 90 -0.42 -6.24 -2.86
CA LEU A 90 0.21 -5.10 -2.21
C LEU A 90 -0.77 -3.92 -2.12
N GLY A 91 -0.79 -3.26 -0.97
CA GLY A 91 -1.45 -1.97 -0.75
C GLY A 91 -0.48 -0.96 -0.15
N ILE A 92 -0.60 0.31 -0.52
CA ILE A 92 0.23 1.39 0.01
C ILE A 92 -0.55 2.70 0.05
N ALA A 93 -0.33 3.49 1.11
CA ALA A 93 -0.79 4.87 1.18
C ALA A 93 0.17 5.73 2.01
N ILE A 94 0.46 6.93 1.53
CA ILE A 94 1.06 8.01 2.31
C ILE A 94 -0.08 8.86 2.85
N GLY A 95 -0.32 8.77 4.16
CA GLY A 95 -1.40 9.48 4.85
C GLY A 95 -1.07 10.93 5.12
N ASN A 96 0.19 11.24 5.42
CA ASN A 96 0.64 12.61 5.65
C ASN A 96 0.99 13.29 4.32
N LYS A 97 0.15 14.27 3.91
CA LYS A 97 0.27 14.98 2.62
C LYS A 97 1.56 15.79 2.48
N ASP A 98 2.19 16.19 3.58
CA ASP A 98 3.46 16.92 3.53
C ASP A 98 4.59 16.09 2.89
N TYR A 99 4.40 14.78 2.80
CA TYR A 99 5.35 13.84 2.21
C TYR A 99 4.98 13.37 0.79
N TRP A 100 3.89 13.90 0.22
CA TRP A 100 3.51 13.58 -1.15
C TRP A 100 4.46 14.19 -2.18
N GLY A 101 4.64 13.50 -3.31
CA GLY A 101 5.50 13.95 -4.41
C GLY A 101 7.00 13.98 -4.12
N LYS A 102 7.43 13.48 -2.95
CA LYS A 102 8.83 13.54 -2.49
C LYS A 102 9.56 12.18 -2.53
N GLY A 103 8.98 11.17 -3.19
CA GLY A 103 9.61 9.85 -3.37
C GLY A 103 9.38 8.84 -2.23
N PHE A 104 8.75 9.22 -1.12
CA PHE A 104 8.53 8.33 0.03
C PHE A 104 7.69 7.10 -0.31
N GLY A 105 6.67 7.25 -1.19
CA GLY A 105 5.87 6.12 -1.66
C GLY A 105 6.70 5.08 -2.42
N MET A 106 7.61 5.52 -3.29
CA MET A 106 8.53 4.64 -4.02
C MET A 106 9.50 3.93 -3.07
N ALA A 107 10.05 4.66 -2.10
CA ALA A 107 10.96 4.07 -1.10
C ALA A 107 10.28 2.96 -0.29
N ALA A 108 9.06 3.24 0.22
CA ALA A 108 8.29 2.27 0.99
C ALA A 108 7.85 1.06 0.14
N LEU A 109 7.48 1.30 -1.12
CA LEU A 109 7.14 0.25 -2.08
C LEU A 109 8.33 -0.71 -2.27
N ASN A 110 9.52 -0.19 -2.58
CA ASN A 110 10.73 -0.99 -2.77
C ASN A 110 11.08 -1.80 -1.52
N SER A 111 10.97 -1.19 -0.32
CA SER A 111 11.23 -1.89 0.94
C SER A 111 10.23 -3.05 1.17
N MET A 112 8.96 -2.86 0.80
CA MET A 112 7.95 -3.93 0.93
C MET A 112 8.11 -5.03 -0.12
N LEU A 113 8.54 -4.71 -1.33
CA LEU A 113 8.91 -5.70 -2.35
C LEU A 113 10.04 -6.59 -1.87
N GLN A 114 11.09 -5.98 -1.28
CA GLN A 114 12.19 -6.73 -0.69
C GLN A 114 11.70 -7.70 0.39
N ILE A 115 10.83 -7.24 1.31
CA ILE A 115 10.24 -8.09 2.35
C ILE A 115 9.43 -9.23 1.72
N GLY A 116 8.56 -8.92 0.75
CA GLY A 116 7.72 -9.90 0.09
C GLY A 116 8.51 -11.02 -0.60
N PHE A 117 9.54 -10.66 -1.35
CA PHE A 117 10.34 -11.65 -2.08
C PHE A 117 11.35 -12.38 -1.20
N SER A 118 11.95 -11.72 -0.18
CA SER A 118 12.98 -12.34 0.64
C SER A 118 12.47 -13.05 1.90
N GLN A 119 11.46 -12.49 2.59
CA GLN A 119 10.96 -13.06 3.86
C GLN A 119 9.74 -13.95 3.66
N PHE A 120 8.86 -13.62 2.70
CA PHE A 120 7.65 -14.39 2.41
C PHE A 120 7.82 -15.34 1.21
N GLU A 121 8.99 -15.34 0.57
CA GLU A 121 9.33 -16.22 -0.56
C GLU A 121 8.28 -16.19 -1.67
N LEU A 122 7.67 -15.00 -1.91
CA LEU A 122 6.70 -14.83 -2.97
C LEU A 122 7.38 -14.93 -4.34
N GLU A 123 6.64 -15.44 -5.31
CA GLU A 123 7.06 -15.47 -6.72
C GLU A 123 6.43 -14.31 -7.52
N LYS A 124 5.33 -13.73 -6.98
CA LYS A 124 4.60 -12.64 -7.61
C LYS A 124 3.99 -11.72 -6.56
N ILE A 125 4.13 -10.42 -6.75
CA ILE A 125 3.38 -9.40 -6.00
C ILE A 125 2.52 -8.63 -6.99
N TRP A 126 1.23 -8.48 -6.68
CA TRP A 126 0.28 -7.80 -7.55
C TRP A 126 -0.49 -6.73 -6.78
N LEU A 127 -1.11 -5.82 -7.51
CA LEU A 127 -1.92 -4.74 -6.95
C LEU A 127 -3.05 -4.34 -7.90
N ARG A 128 -4.00 -3.58 -7.37
CA ARG A 128 -5.07 -2.94 -8.14
C ARG A 128 -5.01 -1.44 -7.95
N VAL A 129 -5.18 -0.70 -9.03
CA VAL A 129 -5.16 0.76 -9.01
C VAL A 129 -6.36 1.31 -9.77
N ASP A 130 -7.04 2.31 -9.19
CA ASP A 130 -8.16 2.99 -9.83
C ASP A 130 -7.71 3.61 -11.16
N GLU A 131 -8.55 3.56 -12.20
CA GLU A 131 -8.22 4.00 -13.56
C GLU A 131 -7.79 5.48 -13.63
N ASP A 132 -8.33 6.31 -12.74
CA ASP A 132 -8.03 7.74 -12.64
C ASP A 132 -6.85 8.08 -11.71
N ASN A 133 -6.22 7.08 -11.05
CA ASN A 133 -5.06 7.28 -10.19
C ASN A 133 -3.76 7.25 -11.00
N THR A 134 -3.55 8.26 -11.83
CA THR A 134 -2.38 8.34 -12.72
C THR A 134 -1.05 8.40 -11.97
N GLN A 135 -1.02 9.08 -10.82
CA GLN A 135 0.17 9.19 -9.99
C GLN A 135 0.64 7.83 -9.45
N ALA A 136 -0.29 7.02 -8.94
CA ALA A 136 0.06 5.69 -8.44
C ALA A 136 0.51 4.76 -9.59
N LYS A 137 -0.15 4.80 -10.76
CA LYS A 137 0.27 4.03 -11.93
C LYS A 137 1.71 4.33 -12.31
N GLN A 138 2.09 5.60 -12.38
CA GLN A 138 3.47 6.02 -12.66
C GLN A 138 4.48 5.47 -11.64
N ILE A 139 4.13 5.47 -10.34
CA ILE A 139 4.98 4.92 -9.28
C ILE A 139 5.18 3.41 -9.49
N TYR A 140 4.13 2.67 -9.79
CA TYR A 140 4.20 1.23 -10.00
C TYR A 140 5.01 0.86 -11.25
N GLU A 141 4.78 1.54 -12.36
CA GLU A 141 5.54 1.36 -13.60
C GLU A 141 7.04 1.67 -13.39
N ASN A 142 7.36 2.75 -12.70
CA ASN A 142 8.74 3.10 -12.35
C ASN A 142 9.38 2.07 -11.40
N ALA A 143 8.59 1.42 -10.53
CA ALA A 143 9.06 0.33 -9.67
C ALA A 143 9.31 -0.98 -10.44
N GLY A 144 8.81 -1.11 -11.66
CA GLY A 144 8.97 -2.29 -12.51
C GLY A 144 7.72 -3.18 -12.58
N PHE A 145 6.58 -2.72 -12.06
CA PHE A 145 5.33 -3.45 -12.25
C PHE A 145 4.87 -3.39 -13.70
N VAL A 146 4.35 -4.51 -14.18
CA VAL A 146 3.76 -4.67 -15.51
C VAL A 146 2.25 -4.67 -15.40
N CYS A 147 1.57 -3.93 -16.31
CA CYS A 147 0.11 -3.91 -16.39
C CYS A 147 -0.41 -5.23 -16.96
N GLU A 148 -1.22 -5.97 -16.20
CA GLU A 148 -1.85 -7.21 -16.66
C GLU A 148 -3.17 -6.97 -17.39
N GLY A 149 -3.84 -5.84 -17.16
CA GLY A 149 -5.08 -5.50 -17.85
C GLY A 149 -6.04 -4.64 -17.06
N LEU A 150 -7.16 -4.31 -17.71
CA LEU A 150 -8.25 -3.51 -17.16
C LEU A 150 -9.35 -4.41 -16.59
N MET A 151 -9.67 -4.23 -15.35
CA MET A 151 -10.78 -4.87 -14.63
C MET A 151 -12.00 -3.94 -14.69
N ARG A 152 -12.96 -4.27 -15.54
CA ARG A 152 -14.14 -3.41 -15.76
C ARG A 152 -15.11 -3.48 -14.59
N ASN A 153 -15.63 -2.32 -14.13
CA ASN A 153 -16.60 -2.20 -13.03
C ASN A 153 -16.15 -2.95 -11.76
N ASP A 154 -14.86 -2.88 -11.46
CA ASP A 154 -14.24 -3.68 -10.40
C ASP A 154 -14.49 -3.13 -8.98
N ARG A 155 -14.89 -1.87 -8.88
CA ARG A 155 -15.11 -1.21 -7.60
C ARG A 155 -16.29 -0.23 -7.65
N LEU A 156 -17.14 -0.25 -6.62
CA LEU A 156 -18.10 0.80 -6.35
C LEU A 156 -17.43 1.92 -5.53
N ARG A 157 -17.40 3.14 -6.09
CA ARG A 157 -16.87 4.34 -5.44
C ARG A 157 -17.88 5.47 -5.54
N GLN A 158 -18.38 5.95 -4.39
CA GLN A 158 -19.37 7.04 -4.32
C GLN A 158 -20.58 6.80 -5.23
N GLY A 159 -21.12 5.59 -5.22
CA GLY A 159 -22.31 5.21 -6.00
C GLY A 159 -22.06 4.96 -7.49
N LYS A 160 -20.83 5.02 -7.97
CA LYS A 160 -20.46 4.73 -9.37
C LYS A 160 -19.49 3.56 -9.43
N PHE A 161 -19.73 2.64 -10.38
CA PHE A 161 -18.73 1.63 -10.71
C PHE A 161 -17.58 2.26 -11.46
N ILE A 162 -16.36 1.98 -11.01
CA ILE A 162 -15.12 2.41 -11.66
C ILE A 162 -14.32 1.20 -12.11
N HIS A 163 -13.48 1.41 -13.11
CA HIS A 163 -12.54 0.42 -13.56
C HIS A 163 -11.25 0.50 -12.74
N ARG A 164 -10.54 -0.63 -12.62
CA ARG A 164 -9.20 -0.67 -12.05
C ARG A 164 -8.25 -1.41 -12.97
N TYR A 165 -7.01 -1.00 -12.98
CA TYR A 165 -5.94 -1.78 -13.59
C TYR A 165 -5.36 -2.76 -12.58
N ARG A 166 -5.00 -3.94 -13.07
CA ARG A 166 -4.18 -4.89 -12.33
C ARG A 166 -2.75 -4.79 -12.82
N TYR A 167 -1.83 -4.64 -11.87
CA TYR A 167 -0.40 -4.64 -12.10
C TYR A 167 0.25 -5.74 -11.28
N SER A 168 1.37 -6.28 -11.76
CA SER A 168 2.18 -7.23 -11.01
C SER A 168 3.65 -7.05 -11.30
N ILE A 169 4.48 -7.60 -10.40
CA ILE A 169 5.91 -7.76 -10.58
C ILE A 169 6.27 -9.19 -10.17
N LEU A 170 7.06 -9.87 -11.00
CA LEU A 170 7.59 -11.19 -10.71
C LEU A 170 8.93 -11.08 -9.96
N LYS A 171 9.26 -12.08 -9.18
CA LYS A 171 10.52 -12.14 -8.43
C LYS A 171 11.74 -11.98 -9.35
N GLU A 172 11.75 -12.68 -10.48
CA GLU A 172 12.84 -12.61 -11.46
C GLU A 172 13.00 -11.20 -12.07
N GLU A 173 11.90 -10.47 -12.31
CA GLU A 173 11.92 -9.10 -12.81
C GLU A 173 12.52 -8.14 -11.77
N TYR A 174 12.12 -8.32 -10.52
CA TYR A 174 12.64 -7.54 -9.38
C TYR A 174 14.14 -7.78 -9.17
N GLU A 175 14.59 -9.04 -9.18
CA GLU A 175 16.00 -9.41 -9.01
C GLU A 175 16.86 -8.90 -10.17
N SER A 176 16.39 -9.05 -11.42
CA SER A 176 17.10 -8.56 -12.61
C SER A 176 17.30 -7.05 -12.59
N LYS A 177 16.30 -6.29 -12.12
CA LYS A 177 16.40 -4.84 -12.00
C LYS A 177 17.42 -4.42 -10.95
N ASN A 178 17.49 -5.10 -9.82
CA ASN A 178 18.40 -4.77 -8.72
C ASN A 178 19.84 -5.22 -8.97
N ASN A 179 20.07 -6.26 -9.78
CA ASN A 179 21.42 -6.71 -10.16
C ASN A 179 22.07 -5.83 -11.24
N ASN A 180 21.32 -4.94 -11.87
CA ASN A 180 21.80 -4.00 -12.90
C ASN A 180 22.05 -2.57 -12.35
N LEU A 181 21.92 -2.35 -11.04
CA LEU A 181 22.21 -1.11 -10.32
C LEU A 181 23.50 -1.22 -9.50
#